data_3b8f2d033cb5349d09eeb95dfcde92a6
#
_entry.id   3b8f2d033cb5349d09eeb95dfcde92a6
#
_cell.length_a   1.000
_cell.length_b   1.000
_cell.length_c   1.000
_cell.angle_alpha   90.00
_cell.angle_beta   90.00
_cell.angle_gamma   90.00
#
_symmetry.space_group_name_H-M   'P 1'
#
loop_
_entity.id
_entity.type
_entity.pdbx_description
1 polymer ?
#
loop_
_entity_poly.entity_id
_entity_poly.type
_entity_poly.pdbx_seq_one_letter_code
_entity_poly.pdbx_strand_id
1 'polypeptide(L)'
;IQKGRTMDKTYFISQSTSLTFVIIISLIFAILGLYYSKKFQGINNYLTANRNIGLFSLTTSLVASALGAWILFGPAAASTWGGIGAVIGYALGTAFPMIFLIYLGGKIRKEFPKGSSLIEFMRKKFGKSLFKLILLMTIFYMFIFLCAEVTAVAVLINFISGTELWITALIVLLATLTYTLYGGLRASIFTDNIQMIVIVVLLLISVIYIFSFTGNEFSFEFVKEKNPQLLSWSYVPSYTAGLTFFIAVAATNLFHQGNWQRVYAAKDQKTLKKSLIISFFIIVPIVFFMGFAGMVSFSIDPANRPDLGFFTLLLKEQTELLSLIIVILGLALTISTVDTLVNAISSLFVVDGKATFNFDKKIDYLKLSKYFIIFLSLIAFFI
;
A
#
# COMPACT_ATOMS: atom_id res chain seq x y z
N ILE A 1 -36.35 17.16 27.58
CA ILE A 1 -36.25 16.19 26.49
C ILE A 1 -35.78 16.97 25.25
N GLN A 2 -34.45 17.18 25.09
CA GLN A 2 -33.87 17.75 23.90
C GLN A 2 -33.76 16.63 22.87
N LYS A 3 -34.60 16.69 21.81
CA LYS A 3 -34.41 15.92 20.59
C LYS A 3 -33.06 16.35 19.96
N GLY A 4 -32.08 15.45 19.96
CA GLY A 4 -30.83 15.62 19.26
C GLY A 4 -31.12 15.92 17.78
N ARG A 5 -30.71 17.09 17.31
CA ARG A 5 -30.59 17.38 15.90
C ARG A 5 -29.54 16.39 15.34
N THR A 6 -30.00 15.41 14.60
CA THR A 6 -29.14 14.72 13.62
C THR A 6 -28.65 15.80 12.67
N MET A 7 -27.36 16.19 12.74
CA MET A 7 -26.74 16.94 11.68
C MET A 7 -26.85 16.07 10.42
N ASP A 8 -27.60 16.57 9.42
CA ASP A 8 -27.54 16.00 8.08
C ASP A 8 -26.08 16.04 7.64
N LYS A 9 -25.43 14.89 7.59
CA LYS A 9 -24.07 14.77 7.04
C LYS A 9 -24.19 15.07 5.55
N THR A 10 -23.87 16.30 5.15
CA THR A 10 -23.70 16.64 3.74
C THR A 10 -22.46 15.92 3.23
N TYR A 11 -22.66 14.91 2.39
CA TYR A 11 -21.58 14.23 1.68
C TYR A 11 -21.12 15.06 0.49
N PHE A 12 -19.89 14.84 0.04
CA PHE A 12 -19.29 15.60 -1.06
C PHE A 12 -19.84 15.17 -2.43
N ILE A 13 -20.19 13.90 -2.58
CA ILE A 13 -20.84 13.34 -3.78
C ILE A 13 -21.97 12.37 -3.39
N SER A 14 -22.87 12.08 -4.33
CA SER A 14 -23.91 11.10 -4.12
C SER A 14 -23.38 9.67 -3.99
N GLN A 15 -24.06 8.82 -3.25
CA GLN A 15 -23.72 7.39 -3.17
C GLN A 15 -23.74 6.72 -4.55
N SER A 16 -24.71 7.07 -5.39
CA SER A 16 -24.81 6.54 -6.75
C SER A 16 -23.60 6.90 -7.60
N THR A 17 -23.17 8.18 -7.60
CA THR A 17 -21.97 8.64 -8.30
C THR A 17 -20.73 7.88 -7.80
N SER A 18 -20.54 7.83 -6.48
CA SER A 18 -19.40 7.13 -5.88
C SER A 18 -19.35 5.66 -6.26
N LEU A 19 -20.45 4.93 -6.11
CA LEU A 19 -20.54 3.51 -6.47
C LEU A 19 -20.26 3.28 -7.95
N THR A 20 -20.76 4.14 -8.81
CA THR A 20 -20.50 4.05 -10.26
C THR A 20 -18.99 4.13 -10.53
N PHE A 21 -18.28 5.07 -9.92
CA PHE A 21 -16.82 5.20 -10.07
C PHE A 21 -16.08 4.02 -9.43
N VAL A 22 -16.48 3.56 -8.25
CA VAL A 22 -15.87 2.37 -7.60
C VAL A 22 -15.99 1.15 -8.51
N ILE A 23 -17.17 0.91 -9.10
CA ILE A 23 -17.40 -0.23 -10.00
C ILE A 23 -16.58 -0.07 -11.28
N ILE A 24 -16.67 1.09 -11.96
CA ILE A 24 -16.00 1.31 -13.24
C ILE A 24 -14.48 1.18 -13.10
N ILE A 25 -13.86 1.85 -12.13
CA ILE A 25 -12.42 1.83 -11.94
C ILE A 25 -11.94 0.42 -11.55
N SER A 26 -12.66 -0.25 -10.65
CA SER A 26 -12.35 -1.62 -10.26
C SER A 26 -12.47 -2.60 -11.45
N LEU A 27 -13.48 -2.46 -12.28
CA LEU A 27 -13.65 -3.27 -13.50
C LEU A 27 -12.55 -2.99 -14.53
N ILE A 28 -12.16 -1.72 -14.73
CA ILE A 28 -11.07 -1.38 -15.65
C ILE A 28 -9.79 -2.12 -15.24
N PHE A 29 -9.39 -2.05 -13.98
CA PHE A 29 -8.18 -2.75 -13.50
C PHE A 29 -8.34 -4.29 -13.58
N ALA A 30 -9.51 -4.83 -13.26
CA ALA A 30 -9.78 -6.25 -13.39
C ALA A 30 -9.67 -6.73 -14.84
N ILE A 31 -10.28 -6.01 -15.78
CA ILE A 31 -10.24 -6.35 -17.22
C ILE A 31 -8.82 -6.26 -17.77
N LEU A 32 -8.10 -5.18 -17.46
CA LEU A 32 -6.71 -4.99 -17.88
C LEU A 32 -5.79 -6.09 -17.32
N GLY A 33 -5.93 -6.42 -16.03
CA GLY A 33 -5.18 -7.49 -15.39
C GLY A 33 -5.50 -8.87 -15.99
N LEU A 34 -6.78 -9.20 -16.22
CA LEU A 34 -7.20 -10.44 -16.87
C LEU A 34 -6.71 -10.55 -18.32
N TYR A 35 -6.85 -9.47 -19.09
CA TYR A 35 -6.37 -9.44 -20.46
C TYR A 35 -4.88 -9.76 -20.56
N TYR A 36 -4.10 -9.12 -19.70
CA TYR A 36 -2.65 -9.34 -19.64
C TYR A 36 -2.29 -10.75 -19.14
N SER A 37 -3.03 -11.27 -18.17
CA SER A 37 -2.84 -12.60 -17.60
C SER A 37 -2.96 -13.71 -18.63
N LYS A 38 -3.88 -13.58 -19.58
CA LYS A 38 -4.07 -14.58 -20.66
C LYS A 38 -2.83 -14.75 -21.52
N LYS A 39 -2.02 -13.69 -21.68
CA LYS A 39 -0.81 -13.70 -22.50
C LYS A 39 0.39 -14.35 -21.81
N PHE A 40 0.44 -14.35 -20.47
CA PHE A 40 1.59 -14.79 -19.69
C PHE A 40 1.19 -15.82 -18.63
N GLN A 41 1.04 -17.07 -19.04
CA GLN A 41 0.66 -18.17 -18.16
C GLN A 41 1.88 -18.94 -17.60
N GLY A 42 1.64 -19.80 -16.63
CA GLY A 42 2.62 -20.71 -16.03
C GLY A 42 3.21 -20.23 -14.71
N ILE A 43 3.68 -21.20 -13.93
CA ILE A 43 4.12 -20.99 -12.54
C ILE A 43 5.27 -19.97 -12.41
N ASN A 44 6.19 -19.92 -13.36
CA ASN A 44 7.30 -18.97 -13.33
C ASN A 44 6.83 -17.52 -13.55
N ASN A 45 5.82 -17.30 -14.41
CA ASN A 45 5.20 -15.99 -14.55
C ASN A 45 4.43 -15.61 -13.30
N TYR A 46 3.73 -16.57 -12.71
CA TYR A 46 2.94 -16.38 -11.49
C TYR A 46 3.81 -15.98 -10.29
N LEU A 47 4.93 -16.67 -10.05
CA LEU A 47 5.77 -16.47 -8.86
C LEU A 47 6.84 -15.37 -9.02
N THR A 48 7.47 -15.27 -10.20
CA THR A 48 8.67 -14.43 -10.39
C THR A 48 8.67 -13.63 -11.69
N ALA A 49 7.53 -13.55 -12.40
CA ALA A 49 7.40 -12.86 -13.68
C ALA A 49 8.52 -13.24 -14.69
N ASN A 50 8.90 -14.52 -14.71
CA ASN A 50 10.03 -15.08 -15.52
C ASN A 50 11.39 -14.37 -15.29
N ARG A 51 11.55 -13.62 -14.21
CA ARG A 51 12.78 -12.87 -13.86
C ARG A 51 13.23 -11.92 -14.99
N ASN A 52 12.28 -11.33 -15.70
CA ASN A 52 12.54 -10.50 -16.89
C ASN A 52 11.82 -9.15 -16.81
N ILE A 53 11.78 -8.55 -15.63
CA ILE A 53 11.17 -7.23 -15.45
C ILE A 53 12.22 -6.14 -15.61
N GLY A 54 11.94 -5.20 -16.51
CA GLY A 54 12.80 -4.06 -16.82
C GLY A 54 12.72 -2.93 -15.80
N LEU A 55 13.56 -1.92 -15.98
CA LEU A 55 13.71 -0.80 -15.02
C LEU A 55 12.39 -0.07 -14.72
N PHE A 56 11.66 0.36 -15.74
CA PHE A 56 10.41 1.11 -15.58
C PHE A 56 9.39 0.29 -14.78
N SER A 57 9.04 -0.90 -15.28
CA SER A 57 8.01 -1.74 -14.63
C SER A 57 8.41 -2.20 -13.23
N LEU A 58 9.70 -2.42 -12.97
CA LEU A 58 10.15 -2.79 -11.63
C LEU A 58 10.05 -1.59 -10.67
N THR A 59 10.44 -0.39 -11.11
CA THR A 59 10.35 0.82 -10.29
C THR A 59 8.91 1.18 -9.97
N THR A 60 8.04 1.25 -10.98
CA THR A 60 6.62 1.57 -10.78
C THR A 60 5.93 0.57 -9.87
N SER A 61 6.22 -0.72 -10.03
CA SER A 61 5.65 -1.75 -9.18
C SER A 61 6.20 -1.73 -7.74
N LEU A 62 7.49 -1.43 -7.53
CA LEU A 62 8.05 -1.24 -6.19
C LEU A 62 7.41 -0.04 -5.47
N VAL A 63 7.23 1.07 -6.18
CA VAL A 63 6.60 2.27 -5.61
C VAL A 63 5.12 2.02 -5.34
N ALA A 64 4.35 1.50 -6.32
CA ALA A 64 2.93 1.24 -6.18
C ALA A 64 2.62 0.29 -5.01
N SER A 65 3.43 -0.78 -4.84
CA SER A 65 3.27 -1.73 -3.73
C SER A 65 3.69 -1.19 -2.36
N ALA A 66 4.48 -0.13 -2.32
CA ALA A 66 4.86 0.53 -1.08
C ALA A 66 3.86 1.63 -0.67
N LEU A 67 3.11 2.18 -1.64
CA LEU A 67 2.15 3.26 -1.47
C LEU A 67 0.72 2.70 -1.52
N GLY A 68 0.25 2.12 -0.43
CA GLY A 68 -1.16 1.73 -0.28
C GLY A 68 -2.05 2.90 0.17
N ALA A 69 -3.36 2.67 0.32
CA ALA A 69 -4.27 3.68 0.86
C ALA A 69 -3.89 4.15 2.27
N TRP A 70 -3.18 3.32 3.03
CA TRP A 70 -2.70 3.64 4.37
C TRP A 70 -1.88 4.94 4.44
N ILE A 71 -1.17 5.32 3.34
CA ILE A 71 -0.38 6.58 3.32
C ILE A 71 -1.25 7.83 3.43
N LEU A 72 -2.51 7.73 3.02
CA LEU A 72 -3.46 8.83 3.07
C LEU A 72 -3.97 9.11 4.49
N PHE A 73 -3.80 8.16 5.43
CA PHE A 73 -4.32 8.21 6.80
C PHE A 73 -3.21 8.20 7.85
N GLY A 74 -2.38 7.18 7.84
CA GLY A 74 -1.41 6.89 8.90
C GLY A 74 -0.39 8.00 9.15
N PRO A 75 0.36 8.46 8.14
CA PRO A 75 1.32 9.55 8.30
C PRO A 75 0.67 10.86 8.77
N ALA A 76 -0.53 11.18 8.25
CA ALA A 76 -1.28 12.35 8.66
C ALA A 76 -1.68 12.29 10.13
N ALA A 77 -2.28 11.17 10.58
CA ALA A 77 -2.65 10.97 11.97
C ALA A 77 -1.43 11.04 12.92
N ALA A 78 -0.34 10.38 12.56
CA ALA A 78 0.87 10.35 13.40
C ALA A 78 1.52 11.73 13.57
N SER A 79 1.45 12.58 12.56
CA SER A 79 2.04 13.92 12.58
C SER A 79 1.42 14.85 13.61
N THR A 80 0.13 14.69 13.95
CA THR A 80 -0.61 15.57 14.86
C THR A 80 -0.15 15.45 16.31
N TRP A 81 0.39 14.31 16.71
CA TRP A 81 0.91 14.08 18.07
C TRP A 81 2.42 13.81 18.10
N GLY A 82 2.96 13.20 17.05
CA GLY A 82 4.39 12.89 16.96
C GLY A 82 5.21 13.94 16.18
N GLY A 83 4.56 15.01 15.71
CA GLY A 83 5.25 16.12 15.05
C GLY A 83 6.10 15.70 13.85
N ILE A 84 7.11 16.53 13.57
CA ILE A 84 8.01 16.33 12.41
C ILE A 84 8.81 15.01 12.49
N GLY A 85 9.10 14.52 13.70
CA GLY A 85 9.78 13.24 13.87
C GLY A 85 8.94 12.07 13.35
N ALA A 86 7.62 12.07 13.64
CA ALA A 86 6.72 11.05 13.11
C ALA A 86 6.66 11.09 11.56
N VAL A 87 6.60 12.28 10.97
CA VAL A 87 6.60 12.48 9.51
C VAL A 87 7.88 11.90 8.88
N ILE A 88 9.04 12.26 9.43
CA ILE A 88 10.34 11.77 8.96
C ILE A 88 10.46 10.26 9.19
N GLY A 89 10.04 9.76 10.36
CA GLY A 89 10.08 8.35 10.70
C GLY A 89 9.25 7.49 9.74
N TYR A 90 8.03 7.93 9.42
CA TYR A 90 7.20 7.26 8.41
C TYR A 90 7.83 7.28 7.02
N ALA A 91 8.26 8.46 6.56
CA ALA A 91 8.83 8.62 5.22
C ALA A 91 10.08 7.76 5.01
N LEU A 92 11.02 7.86 5.95
CA LEU A 92 12.25 7.08 5.90
C LEU A 92 12.00 5.59 6.16
N GLY A 93 11.12 5.24 7.11
CA GLY A 93 10.76 3.86 7.41
C GLY A 93 10.14 3.14 6.22
N THR A 94 9.28 3.82 5.46
CA THR A 94 8.68 3.26 4.24
C THR A 94 9.71 3.04 3.14
N ALA A 95 10.64 3.96 2.96
CA ALA A 95 11.61 3.92 1.86
C ALA A 95 12.90 3.16 2.20
N PHE A 96 13.30 3.07 3.47
CA PHE A 96 14.55 2.44 3.92
C PHE A 96 14.74 1.01 3.41
N PRO A 97 13.73 0.14 3.36
CA PRO A 97 13.85 -1.19 2.78
C PRO A 97 14.37 -1.20 1.35
N MET A 98 14.10 -0.17 0.55
CA MET A 98 14.62 -0.08 -0.83
C MET A 98 16.15 -0.01 -0.82
N ILE A 99 16.75 0.80 0.06
CA ILE A 99 18.21 0.90 0.20
C ILE A 99 18.79 -0.40 0.76
N PHE A 100 18.14 -0.99 1.78
CA PHE A 100 18.60 -2.22 2.38
C PHE A 100 18.58 -3.41 1.40
N LEU A 101 17.55 -3.49 0.55
CA LEU A 101 17.41 -4.51 -0.47
C LEU A 101 18.44 -4.39 -1.61
N ILE A 102 19.05 -3.23 -1.83
CA ILE A 102 20.17 -3.11 -2.76
C ILE A 102 21.29 -4.07 -2.36
N TYR A 103 21.61 -4.10 -1.07
CA TYR A 103 22.68 -4.93 -0.53
C TYR A 103 22.19 -6.36 -0.24
N LEU A 104 21.20 -6.49 0.63
CA LEU A 104 20.73 -7.80 1.09
C LEU A 104 20.01 -8.57 -0.03
N GLY A 105 19.08 -7.95 -0.73
CA GLY A 105 18.34 -8.57 -1.82
C GLY A 105 19.26 -8.99 -2.96
N GLY A 106 20.22 -8.15 -3.30
CA GLY A 106 21.24 -8.46 -4.30
C GLY A 106 22.12 -9.65 -3.92
N LYS A 107 22.54 -9.73 -2.65
CA LYS A 107 23.34 -10.84 -2.11
C LYS A 107 22.55 -12.15 -2.09
N ILE A 108 21.35 -12.13 -1.52
CA ILE A 108 20.48 -13.32 -1.44
C ILE A 108 20.13 -13.83 -2.83
N ARG A 109 19.81 -12.96 -3.78
CA ARG A 109 19.53 -13.36 -5.16
C ARG A 109 20.73 -14.05 -5.84
N LYS A 110 21.97 -13.62 -5.55
CA LYS A 110 23.18 -14.27 -6.07
C LYS A 110 23.38 -15.66 -5.44
N GLU A 111 23.18 -15.80 -4.13
CA GLU A 111 23.30 -17.09 -3.43
C GLU A 111 22.16 -18.06 -3.77
N PHE A 112 20.97 -17.51 -4.08
CA PHE A 112 19.76 -18.25 -4.41
C PHE A 112 19.11 -17.77 -5.70
N PRO A 113 19.75 -17.98 -6.88
CA PRO A 113 19.26 -17.47 -8.14
C PRO A 113 17.91 -18.07 -8.57
N LYS A 114 17.58 -19.25 -8.10
CA LYS A 114 16.30 -19.95 -8.34
C LYS A 114 15.25 -19.71 -7.26
N GLY A 115 15.58 -18.98 -6.20
CA GLY A 115 14.66 -18.67 -5.11
C GLY A 115 13.51 -17.76 -5.55
N SER A 116 12.45 -17.68 -4.76
CA SER A 116 11.28 -16.83 -4.99
C SER A 116 10.77 -16.12 -3.75
N SER A 117 11.30 -16.46 -2.58
CA SER A 117 10.95 -15.85 -1.30
C SER A 117 12.16 -15.64 -0.39
N LEU A 118 12.06 -14.69 0.54
CA LEU A 118 13.00 -14.57 1.66
C LEU A 118 12.91 -15.81 2.56
N ILE A 119 11.72 -16.34 2.76
CA ILE A 119 11.44 -17.47 3.65
C ILE A 119 12.16 -18.73 3.18
N GLU A 120 12.25 -18.95 1.87
CA GLU A 120 13.00 -20.05 1.29
C GLU A 120 14.50 -19.97 1.63
N PHE A 121 15.09 -18.78 1.60
CA PHE A 121 16.45 -18.53 2.05
C PHE A 121 16.61 -18.81 3.54
N MET A 122 15.69 -18.33 4.37
CA MET A 122 15.68 -18.55 5.82
C MET A 122 15.63 -20.04 6.17
N ARG A 123 14.81 -20.83 5.48
CA ARG A 123 14.72 -22.29 5.65
C ARG A 123 16.07 -22.98 5.46
N LYS A 124 16.82 -22.58 4.44
CA LYS A 124 18.13 -23.20 4.14
C LYS A 124 19.22 -22.80 5.12
N LYS A 125 19.15 -21.58 5.67
CA LYS A 125 20.19 -21.06 6.58
C LYS A 125 19.95 -21.36 8.06
N PHE A 126 18.70 -21.34 8.52
CA PHE A 126 18.36 -21.36 9.95
C PHE A 126 17.56 -22.59 10.40
N GLY A 127 17.24 -23.50 9.49
CA GLY A 127 16.56 -24.74 9.80
C GLY A 127 15.03 -24.64 9.88
N LYS A 128 14.39 -25.81 10.17
CA LYS A 128 12.94 -25.97 10.00
C LYS A 128 12.08 -25.25 11.04
N SER A 129 12.53 -25.12 12.28
CA SER A 129 11.70 -24.56 13.36
C SER A 129 11.55 -23.05 13.20
N LEU A 130 12.66 -22.33 13.01
CA LEU A 130 12.65 -20.88 12.80
C LEU A 130 11.91 -20.51 11.49
N PHE A 131 12.11 -21.28 10.44
CA PHE A 131 11.41 -21.14 9.17
C PHE A 131 9.88 -21.15 9.33
N LYS A 132 9.32 -22.14 10.07
CA LYS A 132 7.86 -22.25 10.28
C LYS A 132 7.31 -21.04 11.03
N LEU A 133 8.02 -20.59 12.07
CA LEU A 133 7.63 -19.41 12.84
C LEU A 133 7.60 -18.15 11.96
N ILE A 134 8.68 -17.90 11.21
CA ILE A 134 8.76 -16.73 10.34
C ILE A 134 7.71 -16.78 9.23
N LEU A 135 7.47 -17.96 8.63
CA LEU A 135 6.41 -18.12 7.62
C LEU A 135 5.04 -17.75 8.18
N LEU A 136 4.69 -18.28 9.37
CA LEU A 136 3.43 -17.98 10.03
C LEU A 136 3.29 -16.47 10.34
N MET A 137 4.32 -15.88 10.94
CA MET A 137 4.33 -14.45 11.25
C MET A 137 4.21 -13.58 9.99
N THR A 138 4.89 -13.97 8.91
CA THR A 138 4.84 -13.22 7.64
C THR A 138 3.45 -13.28 7.02
N ILE A 139 2.83 -14.45 6.95
CA ILE A 139 1.46 -14.60 6.42
C ILE A 139 0.47 -13.82 7.29
N PHE A 140 0.60 -13.92 8.62
CA PHE A 140 -0.30 -13.25 9.56
C PHE A 140 -0.22 -11.72 9.42
N TYR A 141 0.97 -11.13 9.44
CA TYR A 141 1.10 -9.68 9.32
C TYR A 141 0.62 -9.18 7.95
N MET A 142 0.90 -9.91 6.87
CA MET A 142 0.43 -9.54 5.53
C MET A 142 -1.10 -9.64 5.41
N PHE A 143 -1.71 -10.59 6.12
CA PHE A 143 -3.16 -10.69 6.24
C PHE A 143 -3.75 -9.48 6.98
N ILE A 144 -3.17 -9.07 8.11
CA ILE A 144 -3.59 -7.84 8.81
C ILE A 144 -3.45 -6.62 7.91
N PHE A 145 -2.37 -6.56 7.13
CA PHE A 145 -2.19 -5.46 6.18
C PHE A 145 -3.23 -5.47 5.07
N LEU A 146 -3.66 -6.64 4.60
CA LEU A 146 -4.77 -6.80 3.66
C LEU A 146 -6.09 -6.26 4.25
N CYS A 147 -6.42 -6.60 5.49
CA CYS A 147 -7.59 -6.07 6.19
C CYS A 147 -7.52 -4.54 6.28
N ALA A 148 -6.37 -3.99 6.68
CA ALA A 148 -6.17 -2.54 6.81
C ALA A 148 -6.37 -1.80 5.48
N GLU A 149 -5.85 -2.32 4.36
CA GLU A 149 -6.00 -1.70 3.04
C GLU A 149 -7.45 -1.70 2.55
N VAL A 150 -8.16 -2.80 2.72
CA VAL A 150 -9.57 -2.91 2.34
C VAL A 150 -10.43 -1.98 3.20
N THR A 151 -10.15 -1.91 4.49
CA THR A 151 -10.84 -1.01 5.41
C THR A 151 -10.54 0.46 5.07
N ALA A 152 -9.30 0.80 4.76
CA ALA A 152 -8.90 2.17 4.44
C ALA A 152 -9.68 2.73 3.23
N VAL A 153 -9.78 1.99 2.14
CA VAL A 153 -10.56 2.44 0.97
C VAL A 153 -12.06 2.48 1.27
N ALA A 154 -12.58 1.54 2.05
CA ALA A 154 -13.99 1.54 2.43
C ALA A 154 -14.33 2.78 3.30
N VAL A 155 -13.48 3.10 4.28
CA VAL A 155 -13.60 4.31 5.11
C VAL A 155 -13.50 5.58 4.26
N LEU A 156 -12.59 5.63 3.29
CA LEU A 156 -12.44 6.75 2.39
C LEU A 156 -13.72 7.00 1.59
N ILE A 157 -14.26 5.98 0.96
CA ILE A 157 -15.47 6.07 0.14
C ILE A 157 -16.70 6.43 1.01
N ASN A 158 -16.78 5.84 2.20
CA ASN A 158 -17.83 6.20 3.17
C ASN A 158 -17.74 7.67 3.61
N PHE A 159 -16.53 8.17 3.88
CA PHE A 159 -16.31 9.56 4.24
C PHE A 159 -16.78 10.54 3.14
N ILE A 160 -16.52 10.21 1.88
CA ILE A 160 -16.84 11.08 0.74
C ILE A 160 -18.33 11.04 0.36
N SER A 161 -18.96 9.86 0.42
CA SER A 161 -20.30 9.64 -0.18
C SER A 161 -21.33 8.99 0.75
N GLY A 162 -20.94 8.56 1.93
CA GLY A 162 -21.81 7.78 2.82
C GLY A 162 -22.10 6.36 2.36
N THR A 163 -21.40 5.87 1.34
CA THR A 163 -21.52 4.47 0.88
C THR A 163 -21.14 3.52 2.02
N GLU A 164 -21.91 2.47 2.21
CA GLU A 164 -21.64 1.45 3.24
C GLU A 164 -20.29 0.77 3.00
N LEU A 165 -19.53 0.56 4.10
CA LEU A 165 -18.14 0.05 4.04
C LEU A 165 -18.04 -1.27 3.29
N TRP A 166 -18.94 -2.20 3.60
CA TRP A 166 -18.92 -3.55 3.05
C TRP A 166 -19.11 -3.59 1.52
N ILE A 167 -19.87 -2.62 0.95
CA ILE A 167 -20.09 -2.56 -0.51
C ILE A 167 -18.77 -2.26 -1.22
N THR A 168 -18.06 -1.25 -0.78
CA THR A 168 -16.74 -0.89 -1.34
C THR A 168 -15.74 -2.02 -1.16
N ALA A 169 -15.66 -2.58 0.05
CA ALA A 169 -14.77 -3.69 0.37
C ALA A 169 -15.00 -4.90 -0.55
N LEU A 170 -16.27 -5.28 -0.76
CA LEU A 170 -16.66 -6.39 -1.61
C LEU A 170 -16.24 -6.16 -3.06
N ILE A 171 -16.55 -4.98 -3.63
CA ILE A 171 -16.24 -4.66 -5.02
C ILE A 171 -14.72 -4.70 -5.27
N VAL A 172 -13.95 -4.05 -4.38
CA VAL A 172 -12.48 -3.98 -4.50
C VAL A 172 -11.85 -5.37 -4.36
N LEU A 173 -12.28 -6.17 -3.38
CA LEU A 173 -11.77 -7.54 -3.20
C LEU A 173 -12.10 -8.42 -4.40
N LEU A 174 -13.34 -8.43 -4.87
CA LEU A 174 -13.73 -9.25 -6.03
C LEU A 174 -12.96 -8.85 -7.29
N ALA A 175 -12.85 -7.55 -7.57
CA ALA A 175 -12.12 -7.07 -8.74
C ALA A 175 -10.64 -7.47 -8.68
N THR A 176 -10.00 -7.31 -7.53
CA THR A 176 -8.57 -7.62 -7.35
C THR A 176 -8.32 -9.12 -7.42
N LEU A 177 -9.12 -9.95 -6.74
CA LEU A 177 -9.00 -11.40 -6.76
C LEU A 177 -9.15 -11.97 -8.18
N THR A 178 -10.05 -11.41 -8.98
CA THR A 178 -10.36 -11.90 -10.32
C THR A 178 -9.13 -12.00 -11.21
N TYR A 179 -8.24 -11.01 -11.23
CA TYR A 179 -7.07 -11.05 -12.10
C TYR A 179 -5.81 -11.57 -11.38
N THR A 180 -5.68 -11.32 -10.07
CA THR A 180 -4.47 -11.70 -9.31
C THR A 180 -4.36 -13.21 -9.15
N LEU A 181 -5.47 -13.89 -8.86
CA LEU A 181 -5.50 -15.35 -8.77
C LEU A 181 -5.19 -16.04 -10.10
N TYR A 182 -5.37 -15.34 -11.22
CA TYR A 182 -5.12 -15.87 -12.54
C TYR A 182 -3.71 -15.56 -13.04
N GLY A 183 -3.27 -14.32 -12.92
CA GLY A 183 -2.04 -13.83 -13.53
C GLY A 183 -0.83 -13.73 -12.60
N GLY A 184 -1.06 -13.78 -11.29
CA GLY A 184 0.01 -13.70 -10.28
C GLY A 184 0.86 -12.43 -10.41
N LEU A 185 2.13 -12.53 -10.06
CA LEU A 185 3.06 -11.40 -10.01
C LEU A 185 3.18 -10.63 -11.34
N ARG A 186 3.13 -11.32 -12.47
CA ARG A 186 3.29 -10.65 -13.75
C ARG A 186 2.12 -9.76 -14.11
N ALA A 187 0.90 -10.16 -13.76
CA ALA A 187 -0.29 -9.34 -13.94
C ALA A 187 -0.29 -8.16 -12.95
N SER A 188 0.06 -8.41 -11.69
CA SER A 188 0.20 -7.37 -10.67
C SER A 188 1.18 -6.27 -11.11
N ILE A 189 2.40 -6.62 -11.56
CA ILE A 189 3.35 -5.64 -12.08
C ILE A 189 2.81 -4.84 -13.28
N PHE A 190 2.01 -5.47 -14.14
CA PHE A 190 1.42 -4.76 -15.28
C PHE A 190 0.35 -3.77 -14.83
N THR A 191 -0.55 -4.17 -13.94
CA THR A 191 -1.56 -3.26 -13.37
C THR A 191 -0.92 -2.15 -12.54
N ASP A 192 0.13 -2.45 -11.76
CA ASP A 192 0.93 -1.45 -11.02
C ASP A 192 1.49 -0.35 -11.94
N ASN A 193 1.95 -0.70 -13.16
CA ASN A 193 2.46 0.30 -14.10
C ASN A 193 1.39 1.34 -14.47
N ILE A 194 0.17 0.89 -14.69
CA ILE A 194 -0.95 1.77 -15.05
C ILE A 194 -1.42 2.55 -13.82
N GLN A 195 -1.60 1.87 -12.70
CA GLN A 195 -2.01 2.48 -11.45
C GLN A 195 -1.02 3.55 -11.00
N MET A 196 0.29 3.30 -11.12
CA MET A 196 1.32 4.26 -10.74
C MET A 196 1.26 5.54 -11.57
N ILE A 197 0.96 5.46 -12.87
CA ILE A 197 0.75 6.66 -13.70
C ILE A 197 -0.45 7.45 -13.16
N VAL A 198 -1.57 6.78 -12.89
CA VAL A 198 -2.77 7.42 -12.34
C VAL A 198 -2.46 8.05 -10.97
N ILE A 199 -1.81 7.30 -10.08
CA ILE A 199 -1.43 7.77 -8.73
C ILE A 199 -0.56 9.04 -8.82
N VAL A 200 0.50 9.03 -9.62
CA VAL A 200 1.41 10.19 -9.74
C VAL A 200 0.69 11.41 -10.29
N VAL A 201 -0.12 11.24 -11.34
CA VAL A 201 -0.87 12.35 -11.93
C VAL A 201 -1.86 12.94 -10.92
N LEU A 202 -2.63 12.09 -10.22
CA LEU A 202 -3.62 12.56 -9.27
C LEU A 202 -2.99 13.16 -8.01
N LEU A 203 -1.86 12.61 -7.55
CA LEU A 203 -1.10 13.22 -6.45
C LEU A 203 -0.55 14.59 -6.83
N LEU A 204 0.01 14.74 -8.04
CA LEU A 204 0.50 16.04 -8.51
C LEU A 204 -0.64 17.06 -8.59
N ILE A 205 -1.80 16.69 -9.14
CA ILE A 205 -2.99 17.56 -9.15
C ILE A 205 -3.38 17.94 -7.73
N SER A 206 -3.42 16.99 -6.80
CA SER A 206 -3.77 17.23 -5.40
C SER A 206 -2.78 18.17 -4.71
N VAL A 207 -1.48 17.99 -4.96
CA VAL A 207 -0.41 18.87 -4.43
C VAL A 207 -0.59 20.29 -4.95
N ILE A 208 -0.73 20.47 -6.27
CA ILE A 208 -0.92 21.77 -6.90
C ILE A 208 -2.17 22.45 -6.33
N TYR A 209 -3.26 21.70 -6.17
CA TYR A 209 -4.51 22.23 -5.64
C TYR A 209 -4.34 22.70 -4.18
N ILE A 210 -3.76 21.87 -3.31
CA ILE A 210 -3.52 22.22 -1.91
C ILE A 210 -2.70 23.52 -1.83
N PHE A 211 -1.58 23.62 -2.55
CA PHE A 211 -0.77 24.84 -2.55
C PHE A 211 -1.52 26.09 -3.07
N SER A 212 -2.39 25.91 -4.06
CA SER A 212 -3.16 27.02 -4.64
C SER A 212 -4.23 27.57 -3.70
N PHE A 213 -4.86 26.71 -2.89
CA PHE A 213 -6.01 27.09 -2.06
C PHE A 213 -5.66 27.28 -0.57
N THR A 214 -4.58 26.69 -0.08
CA THR A 214 -4.11 26.94 1.29
C THR A 214 -3.09 28.09 1.35
N GLY A 215 -2.48 28.44 0.23
CA GLY A 215 -1.50 29.54 0.16
C GLY A 215 -0.40 29.39 1.23
N ASN A 216 -0.20 30.44 2.02
CA ASN A 216 0.82 30.49 3.08
C ASN A 216 0.54 29.55 4.27
N GLU A 217 -0.69 29.00 4.40
CA GLU A 217 -1.02 28.04 5.47
C GLU A 217 -0.28 26.71 5.27
N PHE A 218 0.03 26.33 4.01
CA PHE A 218 0.82 25.12 3.75
C PHE A 218 2.32 25.39 3.86
N SER A 219 2.77 25.78 5.07
CA SER A 219 4.16 26.12 5.33
C SER A 219 4.62 25.69 6.73
N PHE A 220 5.92 25.51 6.90
CA PHE A 220 6.52 25.28 8.20
C PHE A 220 6.36 26.47 9.15
N GLU A 221 6.33 27.69 8.61
CA GLU A 221 6.15 28.93 9.40
C GLU A 221 4.77 28.94 10.03
N PHE A 222 3.73 28.64 9.26
CA PHE A 222 2.36 28.54 9.78
C PHE A 222 2.23 27.50 10.89
N VAL A 223 2.78 26.27 10.69
CA VAL A 223 2.77 25.23 11.73
C VAL A 223 3.54 25.69 12.96
N LYS A 224 4.68 26.37 12.80
CA LYS A 224 5.49 26.89 13.91
C LYS A 224 4.74 27.97 14.70
N GLU A 225 3.99 28.80 14.04
CA GLU A 225 3.15 29.83 14.69
C GLU A 225 2.01 29.22 15.49
N LYS A 226 1.28 28.26 14.92
CA LYS A 226 0.08 27.66 15.52
C LYS A 226 0.40 26.55 16.53
N ASN A 227 1.37 25.70 16.21
CA ASN A 227 1.74 24.50 16.99
C ASN A 227 3.27 24.35 17.05
N PRO A 228 4.02 25.26 17.71
CA PRO A 228 5.49 25.26 17.70
C PRO A 228 6.09 23.95 18.22
N GLN A 229 5.39 23.25 19.11
CA GLN A 229 5.84 21.98 19.67
C GLN A 229 6.02 20.88 18.61
N LEU A 230 5.18 20.85 17.55
CA LEU A 230 5.24 19.83 16.52
C LEU A 230 6.50 19.91 15.67
N LEU A 231 7.14 21.07 15.61
CA LEU A 231 8.42 21.30 14.93
C LEU A 231 9.61 21.41 15.87
N SER A 232 9.37 21.31 17.18
CA SER A 232 10.43 21.48 18.17
C SER A 232 11.31 20.24 18.31
N TRP A 233 12.61 20.44 18.29
CA TRP A 233 13.60 19.40 18.59
C TRP A 233 13.62 18.96 20.06
N SER A 234 13.02 19.71 20.96
CA SER A 234 12.88 19.33 22.38
C SER A 234 11.60 18.55 22.68
N TYR A 235 10.73 18.36 21.68
CA TYR A 235 9.47 17.63 21.85
C TYR A 235 9.70 16.11 21.88
N VAL A 236 9.67 15.52 23.08
CA VAL A 236 9.96 14.10 23.30
C VAL A 236 9.09 13.16 22.44
N PRO A 237 7.76 13.37 22.29
CA PRO A 237 6.94 12.53 21.41
C PRO A 237 7.45 12.49 19.96
N SER A 238 8.12 13.54 19.48
CA SER A 238 8.68 13.57 18.13
C SER A 238 9.77 12.52 17.92
N TYR A 239 10.67 12.35 18.86
CA TYR A 239 11.73 11.34 18.80
C TYR A 239 11.17 9.93 18.95
N THR A 240 10.31 9.72 19.93
CA THR A 240 9.74 8.39 20.18
C THR A 240 8.88 7.94 19.02
N ALA A 241 8.02 8.79 18.48
CA ALA A 241 7.24 8.50 17.28
C ALA A 241 8.14 8.28 16.07
N GLY A 242 9.13 9.16 15.85
CA GLY A 242 10.06 9.05 14.72
C GLY A 242 10.79 7.70 14.70
N LEU A 243 11.38 7.31 15.80
CA LEU A 243 12.08 6.02 15.94
C LEU A 243 11.12 4.84 15.82
N THR A 244 9.94 4.92 16.46
CA THR A 244 8.94 3.85 16.41
C THR A 244 8.47 3.60 14.98
N PHE A 245 8.06 4.64 14.25
CA PHE A 245 7.60 4.49 12.88
C PHE A 245 8.73 4.09 11.94
N PHE A 246 9.94 4.66 12.12
CA PHE A 246 11.09 4.23 11.32
C PHE A 246 11.35 2.72 11.48
N ILE A 247 11.46 2.23 12.71
CA ILE A 247 11.77 0.82 12.97
C ILE A 247 10.62 -0.09 12.54
N ALA A 248 9.37 0.23 12.96
CA ALA A 248 8.23 -0.62 12.69
C ALA A 248 7.92 -0.72 11.19
N VAL A 249 7.87 0.42 10.49
CA VAL A 249 7.55 0.46 9.06
C VAL A 249 8.69 -0.12 8.22
N ALA A 250 9.97 0.16 8.57
CA ALA A 250 11.10 -0.43 7.88
C ALA A 250 11.15 -1.95 8.06
N ALA A 251 10.91 -2.46 9.27
CA ALA A 251 10.91 -3.89 9.54
C ALA A 251 9.78 -4.60 8.76
N THR A 252 8.55 -4.11 8.82
CA THR A 252 7.42 -4.72 8.09
C THR A 252 7.67 -4.74 6.58
N ASN A 253 8.13 -3.64 5.99
CA ASN A 253 8.42 -3.59 4.57
C ASN A 253 9.63 -4.44 4.14
N LEU A 254 10.62 -4.63 5.02
CA LEU A 254 11.77 -5.49 4.75
C LEU A 254 11.37 -6.98 4.67
N PHE A 255 10.45 -7.41 5.51
CA PHE A 255 9.91 -8.78 5.49
C PHE A 255 8.74 -8.96 4.52
N HIS A 256 8.30 -7.89 3.86
CA HIS A 256 7.18 -7.94 2.92
C HIS A 256 7.52 -8.80 1.70
N GLN A 257 6.86 -9.95 1.55
CA GLN A 257 7.13 -10.90 0.45
C GLN A 257 6.95 -10.27 -0.93
N GLY A 258 6.05 -9.31 -1.10
CA GLY A 258 5.87 -8.57 -2.35
C GLY A 258 7.15 -7.88 -2.81
N ASN A 259 7.93 -7.29 -1.88
CA ASN A 259 9.23 -6.69 -2.20
C ASN A 259 10.24 -7.76 -2.64
N TRP A 260 10.28 -8.91 -1.96
CA TRP A 260 11.15 -10.03 -2.32
C TRP A 260 10.81 -10.65 -3.67
N GLN A 261 9.52 -10.76 -4.00
CA GLN A 261 9.12 -11.19 -5.34
C GLN A 261 9.67 -10.25 -6.42
N ARG A 262 9.65 -8.94 -6.18
CA ARG A 262 10.21 -7.95 -7.12
C ARG A 262 11.74 -8.02 -7.21
N VAL A 263 12.43 -8.31 -6.09
CA VAL A 263 13.88 -8.60 -6.11
C VAL A 263 14.18 -9.76 -7.05
N TYR A 264 13.38 -10.83 -6.99
CA TYR A 264 13.57 -11.99 -7.86
C TYR A 264 13.05 -11.77 -9.29
N ALA A 265 12.09 -10.90 -9.51
CA ALA A 265 11.51 -10.60 -10.82
C ALA A 265 12.41 -9.73 -11.71
N ALA A 266 13.31 -8.95 -11.14
CA ALA A 266 14.23 -8.08 -11.88
C ALA A 266 15.02 -8.86 -12.93
N LYS A 267 15.19 -8.31 -14.15
CA LYS A 267 15.93 -8.98 -15.21
C LYS A 267 17.42 -9.19 -14.89
N ASP A 268 18.03 -8.23 -14.20
CA ASP A 268 19.44 -8.28 -13.81
C ASP A 268 19.71 -7.44 -12.54
N GLN A 269 20.91 -7.55 -11.99
CA GLN A 269 21.32 -6.86 -10.76
C GLN A 269 21.41 -5.34 -10.93
N LYS A 270 21.78 -4.86 -12.12
CA LYS A 270 21.87 -3.42 -12.42
C LYS A 270 20.49 -2.79 -12.43
N THR A 271 19.54 -3.46 -13.06
CA THR A 271 18.11 -3.06 -13.05
C THR A 271 17.57 -3.02 -11.62
N LEU A 272 17.78 -4.07 -10.82
CA LEU A 272 17.35 -4.12 -9.42
C LEU A 272 17.89 -2.92 -8.64
N LYS A 273 19.22 -2.69 -8.67
CA LYS A 273 19.84 -1.59 -7.94
C LYS A 273 19.27 -0.23 -8.35
N LYS A 274 19.15 0.03 -9.67
CA LYS A 274 18.61 1.30 -10.16
C LYS A 274 17.16 1.51 -9.77
N SER A 275 16.32 0.47 -9.90
CA SER A 275 14.89 0.54 -9.51
C SER A 275 14.74 0.86 -8.05
N LEU A 276 15.48 0.19 -7.15
CA LEU A 276 15.42 0.43 -5.72
C LEU A 276 15.84 1.85 -5.33
N ILE A 277 16.92 2.39 -5.96
CA ILE A 277 17.35 3.77 -5.73
C ILE A 277 16.26 4.76 -6.16
N ILE A 278 15.72 4.60 -7.37
CA ILE A 278 14.69 5.50 -7.89
C ILE A 278 13.43 5.43 -7.00
N SER A 279 13.03 4.22 -6.60
CA SER A 279 11.87 4.01 -5.72
C SER A 279 12.05 4.72 -4.37
N PHE A 280 13.24 4.68 -3.77
CA PHE A 280 13.55 5.40 -2.55
C PHE A 280 13.26 6.90 -2.68
N PHE A 281 13.79 7.53 -3.73
CA PHE A 281 13.63 8.96 -3.95
C PHE A 281 12.21 9.39 -4.34
N ILE A 282 11.38 8.46 -4.82
CA ILE A 282 9.95 8.72 -5.09
C ILE A 282 9.12 8.56 -3.80
N ILE A 283 9.35 7.52 -3.02
CA ILE A 283 8.55 7.20 -1.83
C ILE A 283 8.72 8.25 -0.74
N VAL A 284 9.97 8.67 -0.45
CA VAL A 284 10.25 9.62 0.65
C VAL A 284 9.43 10.90 0.55
N PRO A 285 9.46 11.67 -0.57
CA PRO A 285 8.72 12.92 -0.64
C PRO A 285 7.20 12.73 -0.59
N ILE A 286 6.67 11.63 -1.16
CA ILE A 286 5.23 11.36 -1.13
C ILE A 286 4.75 11.13 0.31
N VAL A 287 5.40 10.23 1.04
CA VAL A 287 4.98 9.93 2.42
C VAL A 287 5.23 11.11 3.35
N PHE A 288 6.32 11.85 3.13
CA PHE A 288 6.60 13.09 3.87
C PHE A 288 5.49 14.12 3.64
N PHE A 289 5.07 14.35 2.39
CA PHE A 289 4.01 15.28 2.05
C PHE A 289 2.68 14.89 2.73
N MET A 290 2.31 13.60 2.76
CA MET A 290 1.10 13.14 3.44
C MET A 290 1.13 13.41 4.94
N GLY A 291 2.26 13.16 5.60
CA GLY A 291 2.44 13.46 7.01
C GLY A 291 2.40 14.98 7.29
N PHE A 292 3.07 15.76 6.46
CA PHE A 292 3.06 17.23 6.59
C PHE A 292 1.67 17.83 6.36
N ALA A 293 0.90 17.30 5.40
CA ALA A 293 -0.48 17.70 5.17
C ALA A 293 -1.36 17.47 6.42
N GLY A 294 -1.18 16.35 7.12
CA GLY A 294 -1.87 16.12 8.40
C GLY A 294 -1.51 17.15 9.47
N MET A 295 -0.23 17.50 9.59
CA MET A 295 0.26 18.50 10.53
C MET A 295 -0.33 19.89 10.23
N VAL A 296 -0.37 20.29 8.96
CA VAL A 296 -0.97 21.57 8.53
C VAL A 296 -2.47 21.60 8.81
N SER A 297 -3.20 20.52 8.44
CA SER A 297 -4.65 20.41 8.71
C SER A 297 -4.97 20.56 10.19
N PHE A 298 -4.21 19.89 11.06
CA PHE A 298 -4.33 20.00 12.51
C PHE A 298 -4.02 21.41 13.01
N SER A 299 -3.08 22.11 12.38
CA SER A 299 -2.72 23.48 12.75
C SER A 299 -3.76 24.50 12.31
N ILE A 300 -4.53 24.21 11.24
CA ILE A 300 -5.67 25.03 10.83
C ILE A 300 -6.84 24.85 11.82
N ASP A 301 -7.21 23.61 12.09
CA ASP A 301 -8.28 23.27 13.05
C ASP A 301 -7.97 21.97 13.79
N PRO A 302 -7.64 22.04 15.09
CA PRO A 302 -7.38 20.86 15.91
C PRO A 302 -8.60 19.93 16.09
N ALA A 303 -9.82 20.39 15.80
CA ALA A 303 -11.04 19.56 15.82
C ALA A 303 -11.15 18.63 14.59
N ASN A 304 -10.36 18.87 13.53
CA ASN A 304 -10.30 17.99 12.38
C ASN A 304 -9.86 16.58 12.80
N ARG A 305 -10.46 15.58 12.18
CA ARG A 305 -10.01 14.18 12.36
C ARG A 305 -8.56 14.05 11.89
N PRO A 306 -7.63 13.60 12.76
CA PRO A 306 -6.20 13.55 12.46
C PRO A 306 -5.87 12.70 11.24
N ASP A 307 -6.59 11.60 11.06
CA ASP A 307 -6.42 10.65 9.96
C ASP A 307 -6.95 11.18 8.61
N LEU A 308 -7.76 12.21 8.61
CA LEU A 308 -8.33 12.81 7.40
C LEU A 308 -7.65 14.10 6.95
N GLY A 309 -6.51 14.46 7.55
CA GLY A 309 -5.86 15.75 7.32
C GLY A 309 -5.59 16.09 5.86
N PHE A 310 -5.12 15.12 5.07
CA PHE A 310 -4.91 15.30 3.63
C PHE A 310 -6.24 15.63 2.90
N PHE A 311 -7.31 14.91 3.24
CA PHE A 311 -8.62 15.10 2.60
C PHE A 311 -9.26 16.40 3.01
N THR A 312 -9.10 16.81 4.28
CA THR A 312 -9.63 18.09 4.78
C THR A 312 -9.04 19.27 4.03
N LEU A 313 -7.73 19.24 3.73
CA LEU A 313 -7.08 20.27 2.91
C LEU A 313 -7.56 20.24 1.46
N LEU A 314 -7.68 19.05 0.88
CA LEU A 314 -8.05 18.90 -0.52
C LEU A 314 -9.54 19.21 -0.77
N LEU A 315 -10.42 18.92 0.19
CA LEU A 315 -11.86 19.14 0.07
C LEU A 315 -12.33 20.50 0.66
N LYS A 316 -11.40 21.41 0.97
CA LYS A 316 -11.72 22.73 1.53
C LYS A 316 -12.75 23.48 0.66
N GLU A 317 -12.66 23.39 -0.66
CA GLU A 317 -13.58 24.00 -1.62
C GLU A 317 -14.78 23.11 -2.00
N GLN A 318 -14.89 21.92 -1.45
CA GLN A 318 -16.02 20.98 -1.59
C GLN A 318 -16.47 20.72 -3.04
N THR A 319 -15.55 20.65 -3.99
CA THR A 319 -15.91 20.40 -5.39
C THR A 319 -16.09 18.90 -5.66
N GLU A 320 -17.12 18.58 -6.46
CA GLU A 320 -17.39 17.19 -6.88
C GLU A 320 -16.19 16.58 -7.61
N LEU A 321 -15.52 17.35 -8.45
CA LEU A 321 -14.33 16.89 -9.19
C LEU A 321 -13.21 16.44 -8.27
N LEU A 322 -12.92 17.17 -7.20
CA LEU A 322 -11.87 16.79 -6.24
C LEU A 322 -12.24 15.52 -5.47
N SER A 323 -13.51 15.37 -5.13
CA SER A 323 -14.01 14.16 -4.51
C SER A 323 -13.81 12.95 -5.41
N LEU A 324 -14.08 13.06 -6.71
CA LEU A 324 -13.82 12.00 -7.68
C LEU A 324 -12.33 11.70 -7.85
N ILE A 325 -11.47 12.72 -7.86
CA ILE A 325 -10.01 12.55 -7.86
C ILE A 325 -9.56 11.71 -6.68
N ILE A 326 -10.07 12.00 -5.48
CA ILE A 326 -9.75 11.24 -4.26
C ILE A 326 -10.25 9.78 -4.35
N VAL A 327 -11.46 9.56 -4.86
CA VAL A 327 -12.01 8.22 -5.07
C VAL A 327 -11.10 7.39 -5.98
N ILE A 328 -10.72 7.96 -7.13
CA ILE A 328 -9.85 7.27 -8.10
C ILE A 328 -8.45 7.02 -7.51
N LEU A 329 -7.88 8.00 -6.83
CA LEU A 329 -6.58 7.89 -6.18
C LEU A 329 -6.59 6.80 -5.10
N GLY A 330 -7.58 6.81 -4.23
CA GLY A 330 -7.74 5.78 -3.18
C GLY A 330 -7.90 4.38 -3.75
N LEU A 331 -8.72 4.22 -4.79
CA LEU A 331 -8.89 2.93 -5.46
C LEU A 331 -7.60 2.45 -6.13
N ALA A 332 -6.87 3.33 -6.84
CA ALA A 332 -5.61 2.96 -7.48
C ALA A 332 -4.56 2.51 -6.46
N LEU A 333 -4.41 3.24 -5.35
CA LEU A 333 -3.50 2.90 -4.24
C LEU A 333 -3.88 1.55 -3.60
N THR A 334 -5.17 1.37 -3.27
CA THR A 334 -5.64 0.14 -2.61
C THR A 334 -5.49 -1.07 -3.52
N ILE A 335 -5.98 -0.99 -4.76
CA ILE A 335 -5.98 -2.15 -5.67
C ILE A 335 -4.55 -2.63 -5.94
N SER A 336 -3.57 -1.71 -6.11
CA SER A 336 -2.15 -2.09 -6.30
C SER A 336 -1.55 -2.79 -5.07
N THR A 337 -1.94 -2.38 -3.87
CA THR A 337 -1.43 -2.98 -2.64
C THR A 337 -2.14 -4.29 -2.31
N VAL A 338 -3.46 -4.35 -2.47
CA VAL A 338 -4.24 -5.58 -2.25
C VAL A 338 -3.80 -6.69 -3.20
N ASP A 339 -3.59 -6.38 -4.49
CA ASP A 339 -3.12 -7.40 -5.45
C ASP A 339 -1.72 -7.91 -5.11
N THR A 340 -0.85 -7.03 -4.66
CA THR A 340 0.49 -7.38 -4.17
C THR A 340 0.42 -8.29 -2.95
N LEU A 341 -0.42 -7.99 -1.97
CA LEU A 341 -0.59 -8.78 -0.74
C LEU A 341 -1.17 -10.18 -1.06
N VAL A 342 -2.22 -10.22 -1.86
CA VAL A 342 -2.86 -11.46 -2.33
C VAL A 342 -1.84 -12.36 -3.05
N ASN A 343 -1.11 -11.79 -4.00
CA ASN A 343 -0.10 -12.53 -4.76
C ASN A 343 1.07 -12.99 -3.89
N ALA A 344 1.53 -12.16 -2.97
CA ALA A 344 2.62 -12.47 -2.07
C ALA A 344 2.25 -13.60 -1.08
N ILE A 345 1.08 -13.55 -0.45
CA ILE A 345 0.58 -14.62 0.44
C ILE A 345 0.41 -15.91 -0.36
N SER A 346 -0.18 -15.84 -1.57
CA SER A 346 -0.33 -17.00 -2.45
C SER A 346 1.02 -17.63 -2.79
N SER A 347 2.04 -16.81 -3.11
CA SER A 347 3.38 -17.31 -3.43
C SER A 347 4.06 -18.00 -2.25
N LEU A 348 3.93 -17.46 -1.04
CA LEU A 348 4.42 -18.10 0.18
C LEU A 348 3.77 -19.46 0.40
N PHE A 349 2.45 -19.55 0.16
CA PHE A 349 1.75 -20.82 0.29
C PHE A 349 2.23 -21.85 -0.74
N VAL A 350 2.38 -21.44 -2.00
CA VAL A 350 2.85 -22.34 -3.08
C VAL A 350 4.28 -22.83 -2.84
N VAL A 351 5.20 -21.93 -2.45
CA VAL A 351 6.63 -22.25 -2.34
C VAL A 351 6.97 -22.82 -0.98
N ASP A 352 6.60 -22.12 0.07
CA ASP A 352 7.03 -22.40 1.43
C ASP A 352 6.03 -23.28 2.19
N GLY A 353 4.74 -23.17 1.88
CA GLY A 353 3.70 -24.07 2.38
C GLY A 353 3.92 -25.50 1.92
N LYS A 354 4.29 -25.72 0.63
CA LYS A 354 4.67 -27.04 0.12
C LYS A 354 5.79 -27.68 0.94
N ALA A 355 6.79 -26.88 1.33
CA ALA A 355 7.92 -27.37 2.12
C ALA A 355 7.58 -27.62 3.59
N THR A 356 6.48 -27.06 4.09
CA THR A 356 6.04 -27.19 5.49
C THR A 356 5.12 -28.37 5.71
N PHE A 357 4.15 -28.59 4.82
CA PHE A 357 3.03 -29.51 5.06
C PHE A 357 3.25 -30.91 4.48
N ASN A 358 4.30 -31.13 3.67
CA ASN A 358 4.62 -32.45 3.09
C ASN A 358 3.39 -33.18 2.53
N PHE A 359 2.42 -32.45 1.97
CA PHE A 359 1.25 -33.07 1.36
C PHE A 359 1.66 -33.94 0.17
N ASP A 360 0.82 -34.90 -0.16
CA ASP A 360 1.04 -35.87 -1.23
C ASP A 360 1.51 -35.16 -2.53
N LYS A 361 2.43 -35.77 -3.27
CA LYS A 361 3.03 -35.25 -4.52
C LYS A 361 1.99 -34.93 -5.61
N LYS A 362 0.75 -35.43 -5.47
CA LYS A 362 -0.35 -35.22 -6.42
C LYS A 362 -1.11 -33.91 -6.22
N ILE A 363 -0.86 -33.15 -5.15
CA ILE A 363 -1.61 -31.92 -4.86
C ILE A 363 -1.10 -30.76 -5.72
N ASP A 364 -2.02 -30.12 -6.42
CA ASP A 364 -1.77 -28.83 -7.11
C ASP A 364 -1.77 -27.70 -6.09
N TYR A 365 -0.57 -27.32 -5.63
CA TYR A 365 -0.38 -26.23 -4.65
C TYR A 365 -0.82 -24.88 -5.17
N LEU A 366 -0.77 -24.66 -6.48
CA LEU A 366 -1.26 -23.41 -7.05
C LEU A 366 -2.78 -23.31 -6.92
N LYS A 367 -3.49 -24.39 -7.19
CA LYS A 367 -4.95 -24.47 -7.01
C LYS A 367 -5.33 -24.34 -5.55
N LEU A 368 -4.61 -25.01 -4.66
CA LEU A 368 -4.85 -24.95 -3.21
C LEU A 368 -4.58 -23.53 -2.66
N SER A 369 -3.53 -22.84 -3.14
CA SER A 369 -3.25 -21.46 -2.73
C SER A 369 -4.37 -20.49 -3.12
N LYS A 370 -5.01 -20.70 -4.26
CA LYS A 370 -6.17 -19.88 -4.69
C LYS A 370 -7.34 -20.02 -3.72
N TYR A 371 -7.66 -21.24 -3.28
CA TYR A 371 -8.71 -21.45 -2.27
C TYR A 371 -8.33 -20.82 -0.92
N PHE A 372 -7.07 -20.96 -0.52
CA PHE A 372 -6.57 -20.35 0.70
C PHE A 372 -6.68 -18.82 0.70
N ILE A 373 -6.33 -18.18 -0.42
CA ILE A 373 -6.46 -16.72 -0.57
C ILE A 373 -7.92 -16.29 -0.57
N ILE A 374 -8.80 -17.01 -1.27
CA ILE A 374 -10.24 -16.71 -1.24
C ILE A 374 -10.76 -16.78 0.20
N PHE A 375 -10.37 -17.82 0.93
CA PHE A 375 -10.76 -17.98 2.35
C PHE A 375 -10.25 -16.81 3.21
N LEU A 376 -8.96 -16.42 3.09
CA LEU A 376 -8.42 -15.27 3.82
C LEU A 376 -9.09 -13.95 3.43
N SER A 377 -9.41 -13.77 2.14
CA SER A 377 -10.09 -12.57 1.67
C SER A 377 -11.54 -12.50 2.19
N LEU A 378 -12.21 -13.63 2.34
CA LEU A 378 -13.52 -13.69 3.01
C LEU A 378 -13.41 -13.30 4.49
N ILE A 379 -12.40 -13.79 5.20
CA ILE A 379 -12.17 -13.37 6.60
C ILE A 379 -11.89 -11.87 6.65
N ALA A 380 -11.01 -11.35 5.78
CA ALA A 380 -10.70 -9.92 5.71
C ALA A 380 -11.92 -9.05 5.40
N PHE A 381 -12.90 -9.58 4.69
CA PHE A 381 -14.17 -8.89 4.41
C PHE A 381 -15.07 -8.79 5.64
N PHE A 382 -15.06 -9.79 6.52
CA PHE A 382 -15.91 -9.80 7.73
C PHE A 382 -15.27 -9.10 8.95
N ILE A 383 -14.00 -8.74 8.89
CA ILE A 383 -13.30 -7.95 9.92
C ILE A 383 -13.47 -6.46 9.64
#